data_4ac2b19dd456d0a5739783ed79c78f79
#
_entry.id   4ac2b19dd456d0a5739783ed79c78f79
#
_cell.length_a   1.000
_cell.length_b   1.000
_cell.length_c   1.000
_cell.angle_alpha   90.00
_cell.angle_beta   90.00
_cell.angle_gamma   90.00
#
_symmetry.space_group_name_H-M   'P 1'
#
loop_
_entity.id
_entity.type
_entity.pdbx_description
1 polymer ?
#
loop_
_entity_poly.entity_id
_entity_poly.type
_entity_poly.pdbx_seq_one_letter_code
_entity_poly.pdbx_strand_id
1 'polypeptide(L)'
;MRSRYYNPNLCRFINADDVEALGADGDINGYQLFIYCMNDPVNNRDEAGSWSLPNWAKVAIGAALIVGAAVVATVATGGVACFAAGAAIGAAKGAVSGAIGGAVTGAIQSRIETGSWDGALEAAVDGAADGFLGGAIGGFITGGIASKHCFMAGTLIHTEDGLVPIEEIKPDQLVWAEDPATGERALKRVVCLFRNEKYELVHLQIKGETITTTVGHPFFVQGKGWVAAKDLHINDKLKLQNGEDAFVDEIGLEQLDTPVQVFNFEVEDFHTYFVGSNGVLVHNLCAKARREGVRKAWAKEKTAVQNGTSK
;
A
#
# COMPACT_ATOMS: atom_id res chain seq x y z
N MET A 1 1.08 19.48 -32.66
CA MET A 1 2.28 19.51 -31.81
C MET A 1 2.36 20.88 -31.17
N ARG A 2 2.04 20.98 -29.91
CA ARG A 2 1.94 22.30 -29.23
C ARG A 2 3.13 22.63 -28.33
N SER A 3 3.93 21.62 -27.95
CA SER A 3 5.01 21.80 -26.97
C SER A 3 6.42 21.73 -27.55
N ARG A 4 6.65 21.05 -28.69
CA ARG A 4 7.97 20.86 -29.25
C ARG A 4 8.02 21.06 -30.80
N TYR A 5 9.16 21.50 -31.32
CA TYR A 5 9.37 21.65 -32.75
C TYR A 5 10.05 20.40 -33.34
N TYR A 6 9.40 19.74 -34.28
CA TYR A 6 9.92 18.56 -34.97
C TYR A 6 10.71 18.95 -36.24
N ASN A 7 11.88 18.37 -36.42
CA ASN A 7 12.68 18.51 -37.62
C ASN A 7 12.60 17.23 -38.47
N PRO A 8 11.93 17.26 -39.63
CA PRO A 8 11.75 16.08 -40.46
C PRO A 8 13.07 15.55 -41.10
N ASN A 9 14.07 16.42 -41.26
CA ASN A 9 15.35 16.00 -41.77
C ASN A 9 16.22 15.24 -40.76
N LEU A 10 15.97 15.48 -39.44
CA LEU A 10 16.66 14.82 -38.36
C LEU A 10 15.82 13.69 -37.74
N CYS A 11 14.58 13.54 -38.17
CA CYS A 11 13.59 12.62 -37.65
C CYS A 11 13.45 12.69 -36.10
N ARG A 12 13.58 13.89 -35.53
CA ARG A 12 13.50 14.13 -34.09
C ARG A 12 13.07 15.54 -33.72
N PHE A 13 12.72 15.75 -32.47
CA PHE A 13 12.48 17.08 -31.94
C PHE A 13 13.79 17.88 -31.85
N ILE A 14 13.71 19.21 -32.02
CA ILE A 14 14.85 20.13 -31.84
C ILE A 14 14.87 20.76 -30.44
N ASN A 15 13.77 20.64 -29.70
CA ASN A 15 13.66 21.01 -28.28
C ASN A 15 13.64 19.75 -27.44
N ALA A 16 14.31 19.79 -26.29
CA ALA A 16 14.22 18.72 -25.27
C ALA A 16 12.80 18.62 -24.74
N ASP A 17 12.42 17.42 -24.31
CA ASP A 17 11.22 17.19 -23.52
C ASP A 17 11.41 17.66 -22.08
N ASP A 18 10.34 17.65 -21.29
CA ASP A 18 10.44 17.98 -19.88
C ASP A 18 11.34 16.95 -19.18
N VAL A 19 12.22 17.42 -18.29
CA VAL A 19 13.12 16.55 -17.52
C VAL A 19 12.38 15.62 -16.58
N GLU A 20 11.14 15.94 -16.24
CA GLU A 20 10.25 15.06 -15.44
C GLU A 20 9.84 13.81 -16.23
N ALA A 21 9.94 13.82 -17.56
CA ALA A 21 9.69 12.66 -18.43
C ALA A 21 10.87 11.68 -18.49
N LEU A 22 12.06 12.05 -17.96
CA LEU A 22 13.25 11.19 -17.99
C LEU A 22 13.05 9.89 -17.20
N GLY A 23 13.09 8.77 -17.94
CA GLY A 23 13.02 7.44 -17.33
C GLY A 23 11.67 7.06 -16.74
N ALA A 24 10.61 7.84 -16.99
CA ALA A 24 9.29 7.60 -16.45
C ALA A 24 8.69 6.25 -16.88
N ASP A 25 9.13 5.71 -18.00
CA ASP A 25 8.71 4.43 -18.59
C ASP A 25 9.70 3.27 -18.32
N GLY A 26 10.84 3.55 -17.67
CA GLY A 26 11.86 2.54 -17.35
C GLY A 26 12.62 1.97 -18.57
N ASP A 27 12.34 2.46 -19.78
CA ASP A 27 13.07 2.07 -20.99
C ASP A 27 14.28 2.98 -21.22
N ILE A 28 15.33 2.42 -21.86
CA ILE A 28 16.54 3.16 -22.25
C ILE A 28 16.22 4.33 -23.20
N ASN A 29 15.14 4.23 -23.95
CA ASN A 29 14.64 5.28 -24.82
C ASN A 29 14.01 6.45 -24.05
N GLY A 30 13.50 6.23 -22.85
CA GLY A 30 12.95 7.26 -21.96
C GLY A 30 13.99 8.26 -21.43
N TYR A 31 15.28 7.99 -21.65
CA TYR A 31 16.36 8.94 -21.37
C TYR A 31 16.73 9.84 -22.57
N GLN A 32 16.04 9.69 -23.70
CA GLN A 32 16.29 10.49 -24.91
C GLN A 32 15.24 11.61 -25.09
N LEU A 33 15.50 12.77 -24.54
CA LEU A 33 14.59 13.93 -24.56
C LEU A 33 14.22 14.47 -25.96
N PHE A 34 14.86 14.00 -27.02
CA PHE A 34 14.63 14.47 -28.39
C PHE A 34 13.98 13.43 -29.31
N ILE A 35 13.62 12.27 -28.78
CA ILE A 35 13.04 11.18 -29.56
C ILE A 35 11.61 11.52 -30.01
N TYR A 36 11.24 11.13 -31.23
CA TYR A 36 9.90 11.25 -31.78
C TYR A 36 9.31 9.88 -32.03
N CYS A 37 8.10 9.62 -31.44
CA CYS A 37 7.35 8.38 -31.59
C CYS A 37 8.18 7.10 -31.32
N MET A 38 9.09 7.12 -30.35
CA MET A 38 9.99 6.00 -30.03
C MET A 38 10.82 5.51 -31.22
N ASN A 39 11.18 6.42 -32.14
CA ASN A 39 11.79 6.15 -33.44
C ASN A 39 10.95 5.30 -34.40
N ASP A 40 9.64 5.15 -34.16
CA ASP A 40 8.69 4.47 -35.06
C ASP A 40 7.52 5.40 -35.43
N PRO A 41 7.73 6.42 -36.24
CA PRO A 41 6.71 7.38 -36.64
C PRO A 41 5.70 6.83 -37.67
N VAL A 42 5.88 5.60 -38.12
CA VAL A 42 4.96 4.94 -39.06
C VAL A 42 3.78 4.36 -38.31
N ASN A 43 4.05 3.77 -37.13
CA ASN A 43 3.04 3.10 -36.30
C ASN A 43 2.55 3.97 -35.13
N ASN A 44 3.28 5.02 -34.80
CA ASN A 44 2.99 5.90 -33.67
C ASN A 44 2.83 7.35 -34.10
N ARG A 45 1.93 8.08 -33.41
CA ARG A 45 1.70 9.49 -33.62
C ARG A 45 1.83 10.23 -32.29
N ASP A 46 2.59 11.29 -32.28
CA ASP A 46 2.75 12.16 -31.13
C ASP A 46 1.91 13.44 -31.36
N GLU A 47 0.68 13.47 -30.85
CA GLU A 47 -0.24 14.59 -31.05
C GLU A 47 0.07 15.78 -30.14
N ALA A 48 0.63 15.53 -28.97
CA ALA A 48 0.92 16.55 -27.96
C ALA A 48 2.37 17.06 -28.02
N GLY A 49 3.26 16.35 -28.71
CA GLY A 49 4.71 16.61 -28.69
C GLY A 49 5.39 15.98 -27.46
N SER A 50 4.67 15.14 -26.72
CA SER A 50 5.15 14.23 -25.68
C SER A 50 4.72 12.83 -26.07
N TRP A 51 5.52 11.80 -25.74
CA TRP A 51 5.16 10.43 -26.08
C TRP A 51 3.82 10.05 -25.44
N SER A 52 2.86 9.58 -26.21
CA SER A 52 1.61 9.03 -25.68
C SER A 52 1.27 7.71 -26.36
N LEU A 53 0.97 6.71 -25.54
CA LEU A 53 0.39 5.47 -26.01
C LEU A 53 -1.06 5.73 -26.48
N PRO A 54 -1.54 5.05 -27.53
CA PRO A 54 -2.94 5.09 -27.88
C PRO A 54 -3.80 4.53 -26.72
N ASN A 55 -5.02 5.03 -26.56
CA ASN A 55 -5.87 4.68 -25.41
C ASN A 55 -6.09 3.18 -25.23
N TRP A 56 -6.25 2.43 -26.32
CA TRP A 56 -6.36 0.98 -26.25
C TRP A 56 -5.13 0.31 -25.63
N ALA A 57 -3.91 0.82 -25.93
CA ALA A 57 -2.66 0.27 -25.39
C ALA A 57 -2.53 0.60 -23.89
N LYS A 58 -2.89 1.81 -23.46
CA LYS A 58 -2.93 2.19 -22.06
C LYS A 58 -3.85 1.28 -21.26
N VAL A 59 -5.06 1.02 -21.77
CA VAL A 59 -6.02 0.11 -21.15
C VAL A 59 -5.50 -1.34 -21.16
N ALA A 60 -4.91 -1.80 -22.26
CA ALA A 60 -4.36 -3.15 -22.38
C ALA A 60 -3.22 -3.40 -21.38
N ILE A 61 -2.29 -2.46 -21.23
CA ILE A 61 -1.18 -2.56 -20.26
C ILE A 61 -1.73 -2.58 -18.82
N GLY A 62 -2.62 -1.66 -18.48
CA GLY A 62 -3.24 -1.64 -17.15
C GLY A 62 -4.01 -2.92 -16.83
N ALA A 63 -4.75 -3.46 -17.79
CA ALA A 63 -5.45 -4.73 -17.65
C ALA A 63 -4.46 -5.90 -17.50
N ALA A 64 -3.37 -5.92 -18.28
CA ALA A 64 -2.34 -6.96 -18.19
C ALA A 64 -1.65 -6.99 -16.82
N LEU A 65 -1.40 -5.81 -16.20
CA LEU A 65 -0.88 -5.72 -14.84
C LEU A 65 -1.83 -6.36 -13.81
N ILE A 66 -3.14 -6.09 -13.94
CA ILE A 66 -4.15 -6.64 -13.03
C ILE A 66 -4.24 -8.17 -13.20
N VAL A 67 -4.36 -8.65 -14.44
CA VAL A 67 -4.50 -10.09 -14.74
C VAL A 67 -3.21 -10.84 -14.41
N GLY A 68 -2.05 -10.30 -14.79
CA GLY A 68 -0.75 -10.91 -14.51
C GLY A 68 -0.50 -11.09 -13.02
N ALA A 69 -0.79 -10.06 -12.22
CA ALA A 69 -0.68 -10.17 -10.77
C ALA A 69 -1.69 -11.17 -10.18
N ALA A 70 -2.93 -11.21 -10.68
CA ALA A 70 -3.93 -12.17 -10.24
C ALA A 70 -3.51 -13.61 -10.56
N VAL A 71 -2.96 -13.89 -11.75
CA VAL A 71 -2.44 -15.22 -12.12
C VAL A 71 -1.29 -15.62 -11.21
N VAL A 72 -0.32 -14.73 -10.95
CA VAL A 72 0.78 -15.01 -10.02
C VAL A 72 0.25 -15.31 -8.62
N ALA A 73 -0.76 -14.58 -8.16
CA ALA A 73 -1.38 -14.82 -6.84
C ALA A 73 -2.02 -16.22 -6.74
N THR A 74 -2.54 -16.78 -7.84
CA THR A 74 -3.19 -18.12 -7.84
C THR A 74 -2.19 -19.27 -7.89
N VAL A 75 -1.00 -19.08 -8.47
CA VAL A 75 0.00 -20.14 -8.67
C VAL A 75 1.17 -20.08 -7.70
N ALA A 76 1.41 -18.92 -7.10
CA ALA A 76 2.47 -18.73 -6.12
C ALA A 76 1.99 -19.13 -4.71
N THR A 77 2.94 -19.36 -3.80
CA THR A 77 2.67 -19.66 -2.39
C THR A 77 3.35 -18.67 -1.46
N GLY A 78 2.82 -18.52 -0.26
CA GLY A 78 3.41 -17.68 0.77
C GLY A 78 3.43 -16.19 0.41
N GLY A 79 4.51 -15.49 0.76
CA GLY A 79 4.62 -14.04 0.60
C GLY A 79 4.50 -13.52 -0.84
N VAL A 80 4.92 -14.33 -1.84
CA VAL A 80 4.79 -13.96 -3.27
C VAL A 80 3.32 -13.94 -3.71
N ALA A 81 2.53 -14.93 -3.28
CA ALA A 81 1.09 -14.96 -3.56
C ALA A 81 0.39 -13.74 -2.99
N CYS A 82 0.75 -13.35 -1.79
CA CYS A 82 0.16 -12.20 -1.10
C CYS A 82 0.58 -10.86 -1.70
N PHE A 83 1.84 -10.71 -2.07
CA PHE A 83 2.30 -9.54 -2.82
C PHE A 83 1.51 -9.41 -4.13
N ALA A 84 1.39 -10.49 -4.90
CA ALA A 84 0.69 -10.50 -6.17
C ALA A 84 -0.82 -10.24 -6.01
N ALA A 85 -1.46 -10.80 -4.98
CA ALA A 85 -2.86 -10.52 -4.68
C ALA A 85 -3.08 -9.06 -4.28
N GLY A 86 -2.22 -8.52 -3.42
CA GLY A 86 -2.23 -7.11 -3.03
C GLY A 86 -2.02 -6.19 -4.23
N ALA A 87 -1.04 -6.51 -5.07
CA ALA A 87 -0.74 -5.77 -6.30
C ALA A 87 -1.91 -5.78 -7.28
N ALA A 88 -2.57 -6.94 -7.51
CA ALA A 88 -3.73 -7.06 -8.38
C ALA A 88 -4.91 -6.22 -7.88
N ILE A 89 -5.22 -6.32 -6.59
CA ILE A 89 -6.30 -5.53 -5.96
C ILE A 89 -5.98 -4.04 -5.99
N GLY A 90 -4.73 -3.67 -5.70
CA GLY A 90 -4.26 -2.30 -5.76
C GLY A 90 -4.35 -1.71 -7.16
N ALA A 91 -3.86 -2.45 -8.16
CA ALA A 91 -3.93 -2.07 -9.56
C ALA A 91 -5.38 -1.88 -10.04
N ALA A 92 -6.28 -2.81 -9.72
CA ALA A 92 -7.68 -2.71 -10.10
C ALA A 92 -8.37 -1.48 -9.48
N LYS A 93 -8.14 -1.22 -8.19
CA LYS A 93 -8.70 -0.03 -7.51
C LYS A 93 -8.11 1.26 -8.03
N GLY A 94 -6.78 1.27 -8.23
CA GLY A 94 -6.06 2.41 -8.78
C GLY A 94 -6.54 2.74 -10.19
N ALA A 95 -6.67 1.73 -11.05
CA ALA A 95 -7.16 1.88 -12.41
C ALA A 95 -8.56 2.53 -12.46
N VAL A 96 -9.52 2.04 -11.67
CA VAL A 96 -10.87 2.58 -11.63
C VAL A 96 -10.88 4.03 -11.10
N SER A 97 -10.21 4.29 -9.98
CA SER A 97 -10.16 5.64 -9.41
C SER A 97 -9.40 6.63 -10.30
N GLY A 98 -8.33 6.16 -10.93
CA GLY A 98 -7.55 6.94 -11.89
C GLY A 98 -8.34 7.27 -13.15
N ALA A 99 -9.06 6.30 -13.72
CA ALA A 99 -9.91 6.53 -14.89
C ALA A 99 -10.99 7.59 -14.60
N ILE A 100 -11.66 7.51 -13.47
CA ILE A 100 -12.69 8.49 -13.08
C ILE A 100 -12.05 9.88 -12.89
N GLY A 101 -10.95 9.96 -12.16
CA GLY A 101 -10.24 11.22 -11.93
C GLY A 101 -9.70 11.82 -13.22
N GLY A 102 -9.09 10.98 -14.06
CA GLY A 102 -8.56 11.38 -15.37
C GLY A 102 -9.63 11.89 -16.32
N ALA A 103 -10.79 11.22 -16.39
CA ALA A 103 -11.93 11.67 -17.21
C ALA A 103 -12.41 13.07 -16.80
N VAL A 104 -12.60 13.28 -15.51
CA VAL A 104 -13.04 14.58 -14.98
C VAL A 104 -11.99 15.67 -15.27
N THR A 105 -10.71 15.36 -15.01
CA THR A 105 -9.61 16.31 -15.24
C THR A 105 -9.49 16.64 -16.71
N GLY A 106 -9.54 15.65 -17.62
CA GLY A 106 -9.46 15.85 -19.07
C GLY A 106 -10.59 16.73 -19.58
N ALA A 107 -11.83 16.46 -19.18
CA ALA A 107 -12.99 17.28 -19.57
C ALA A 107 -12.86 18.73 -19.07
N ILE A 108 -12.47 18.94 -17.82
CA ILE A 108 -12.29 20.28 -17.25
C ILE A 108 -11.15 21.01 -17.93
N GLN A 109 -10.02 20.34 -18.17
CA GLN A 109 -8.85 20.90 -18.84
C GLN A 109 -9.22 21.37 -20.25
N SER A 110 -9.91 20.52 -21.03
CA SER A 110 -10.43 20.90 -22.36
C SER A 110 -11.33 22.14 -22.31
N ARG A 111 -12.22 22.22 -21.32
CA ARG A 111 -13.08 23.37 -21.11
C ARG A 111 -12.30 24.65 -20.80
N ILE A 112 -11.25 24.56 -19.99
CA ILE A 112 -10.39 25.70 -19.64
C ILE A 112 -9.63 26.18 -20.88
N GLU A 113 -9.05 25.26 -21.65
CA GLU A 113 -8.21 25.59 -22.80
C GLU A 113 -9.00 26.14 -24.00
N THR A 114 -10.18 25.57 -24.28
CA THR A 114 -10.98 25.92 -25.47
C THR A 114 -12.04 26.98 -25.19
N GLY A 115 -12.38 27.21 -23.93
CA GLY A 115 -13.50 28.09 -23.57
C GLY A 115 -14.89 27.47 -23.84
N SER A 116 -14.97 26.25 -24.42
CA SER A 116 -16.19 25.52 -24.81
C SER A 116 -16.20 24.11 -24.22
N TRP A 117 -17.37 23.45 -24.18
CA TRP A 117 -17.49 22.03 -23.90
C TRP A 117 -17.34 21.15 -25.16
N ASP A 118 -17.08 21.75 -26.31
CA ASP A 118 -16.79 21.03 -27.54
C ASP A 118 -15.45 20.30 -27.40
N GLY A 119 -15.45 18.99 -27.66
CA GLY A 119 -14.26 18.14 -27.45
C GLY A 119 -14.03 17.66 -26.02
N ALA A 120 -14.82 18.13 -25.04
CA ALA A 120 -14.66 17.70 -23.64
C ALA A 120 -14.86 16.18 -23.44
N LEU A 121 -15.72 15.56 -24.25
CA LEU A 121 -15.90 14.10 -24.20
C LEU A 121 -14.66 13.35 -24.68
N GLU A 122 -14.03 13.79 -25.76
CA GLU A 122 -12.79 13.20 -26.28
C GLU A 122 -11.66 13.35 -25.24
N ALA A 123 -11.48 14.55 -24.70
CA ALA A 123 -10.53 14.82 -23.63
C ALA A 123 -10.81 14.03 -22.35
N ALA A 124 -12.07 13.75 -22.03
CA ALA A 124 -12.45 12.89 -20.93
C ALA A 124 -12.06 11.42 -21.19
N VAL A 125 -12.22 10.92 -22.41
CA VAL A 125 -11.83 9.56 -22.79
C VAL A 125 -10.31 9.40 -22.73
N ASP A 126 -9.56 10.37 -23.24
CA ASP A 126 -8.10 10.37 -23.19
C ASP A 126 -7.60 10.44 -21.74
N GLY A 127 -8.13 11.35 -20.94
CA GLY A 127 -7.85 11.47 -19.53
C GLY A 127 -8.23 10.21 -18.73
N ALA A 128 -9.33 9.55 -19.09
CA ALA A 128 -9.71 8.27 -18.48
C ALA A 128 -8.69 7.17 -18.77
N ALA A 129 -8.19 7.08 -20.00
CA ALA A 129 -7.20 6.07 -20.38
C ALA A 129 -5.84 6.30 -19.68
N ASP A 130 -5.39 7.54 -19.59
CA ASP A 130 -4.19 7.92 -18.85
C ASP A 130 -4.32 7.65 -17.37
N GLY A 131 -5.43 8.06 -16.78
CA GLY A 131 -5.73 7.81 -15.39
C GLY A 131 -5.89 6.32 -15.07
N PHE A 132 -6.46 5.52 -15.98
CA PHE A 132 -6.54 4.07 -15.83
C PHE A 132 -5.16 3.44 -15.76
N LEU A 133 -4.26 3.76 -16.69
CA LEU A 133 -2.91 3.23 -16.72
C LEU A 133 -2.09 3.68 -15.51
N GLY A 134 -2.03 4.99 -15.24
CA GLY A 134 -1.30 5.55 -14.11
C GLY A 134 -1.81 5.02 -12.77
N GLY A 135 -3.13 4.92 -12.63
CA GLY A 135 -3.78 4.35 -11.46
C GLY A 135 -3.49 2.85 -11.31
N ALA A 136 -3.46 2.08 -12.41
CA ALA A 136 -3.10 0.66 -12.36
C ALA A 136 -1.65 0.46 -11.91
N ILE A 137 -0.71 1.22 -12.46
CA ILE A 137 0.72 1.15 -12.09
C ILE A 137 0.92 1.57 -10.64
N GLY A 138 0.41 2.74 -10.24
CA GLY A 138 0.52 3.23 -8.87
C GLY A 138 -0.15 2.30 -7.87
N GLY A 139 -1.32 1.77 -8.19
CA GLY A 139 -2.05 0.79 -7.39
C GLY A 139 -1.35 -0.56 -7.30
N PHE A 140 -0.70 -1.03 -8.38
CA PHE A 140 0.12 -2.25 -8.38
C PHE A 140 1.29 -2.13 -7.40
N ILE A 141 2.04 -1.04 -7.47
CA ILE A 141 3.18 -0.80 -6.59
C ILE A 141 2.72 -0.70 -5.14
N THR A 142 1.74 0.16 -4.86
CA THR A 142 1.27 0.40 -3.49
C THR A 142 0.52 -0.78 -2.88
N GLY A 143 -0.19 -1.55 -3.69
CA GLY A 143 -0.91 -2.75 -3.26
C GLY A 143 0.03 -3.93 -2.99
N GLY A 144 1.11 -4.06 -3.78
CA GLY A 144 2.13 -5.10 -3.60
C GLY A 144 3.07 -4.85 -2.42
N ILE A 145 3.32 -3.58 -2.06
CA ILE A 145 4.11 -3.21 -0.87
C ILE A 145 3.23 -3.39 0.39
N ALA A 146 2.73 -4.60 0.59
CA ALA A 146 1.99 -4.94 1.80
C ALA A 146 2.97 -5.15 2.96
N SER A 147 2.64 -4.59 4.10
CA SER A 147 3.34 -4.67 5.38
C SER A 147 4.71 -3.97 5.47
N LYS A 148 4.64 -2.69 5.85
CA LYS A 148 5.80 -1.94 6.37
C LYS A 148 6.11 -2.28 7.83
N HIS A 149 5.29 -3.12 8.46
CA HIS A 149 5.21 -3.40 9.88
C HIS A 149 5.59 -4.86 10.11
N CYS A 150 6.70 -5.12 10.79
CA CYS A 150 7.26 -6.45 10.97
C CYS A 150 7.94 -6.59 12.34
N PHE A 151 8.22 -7.83 12.74
CA PHE A 151 9.00 -8.19 13.92
C PHE A 151 10.31 -8.88 13.53
N MET A 152 11.27 -8.87 14.43
CA MET A 152 12.49 -9.66 14.32
C MET A 152 12.19 -11.16 14.45
N ALA A 153 13.07 -11.98 13.85
CA ALA A 153 13.10 -13.42 14.10
C ALA A 153 13.18 -13.73 15.61
N GLY A 154 12.57 -14.83 16.02
CA GLY A 154 12.49 -15.22 17.43
C GLY A 154 11.34 -14.55 18.19
N THR A 155 10.62 -13.58 17.61
CA THR A 155 9.42 -13.03 18.26
C THR A 155 8.35 -14.12 18.37
N LEU A 156 7.90 -14.42 19.58
CA LEU A 156 6.95 -15.48 19.84
C LEU A 156 5.52 -15.06 19.46
N ILE A 157 4.80 -15.96 18.83
CA ILE A 157 3.41 -15.79 18.40
C ILE A 157 2.54 -16.79 19.13
N HIS A 158 1.41 -16.36 19.65
CA HIS A 158 0.43 -17.22 20.32
C HIS A 158 -0.40 -17.99 19.27
N THR A 159 -0.17 -19.29 19.17
CA THR A 159 -0.88 -20.19 18.25
C THR A 159 -1.78 -21.16 19.00
N GLU A 160 -2.53 -22.00 18.28
CA GLU A 160 -3.31 -23.10 18.85
C GLU A 160 -2.41 -24.09 19.59
N ASP A 161 -1.21 -24.34 19.09
CA ASP A 161 -0.24 -25.30 19.62
C ASP A 161 0.72 -24.70 20.69
N GLY A 162 0.51 -23.43 21.07
CA GLY A 162 1.38 -22.71 22.01
C GLY A 162 2.18 -21.58 21.34
N LEU A 163 3.35 -21.30 21.89
CA LEU A 163 4.22 -20.21 21.41
C LEU A 163 5.14 -20.70 20.28
N VAL A 164 5.07 -20.05 19.13
CA VAL A 164 5.87 -20.36 17.92
C VAL A 164 6.62 -19.11 17.46
N PRO A 165 7.93 -19.20 17.13
CA PRO A 165 8.67 -18.09 16.54
C PRO A 165 8.04 -17.61 15.24
N ILE A 166 8.00 -16.28 15.02
CA ILE A 166 7.31 -15.68 13.88
C ILE A 166 7.82 -16.17 12.52
N GLU A 167 9.10 -16.46 12.40
CA GLU A 167 9.73 -17.00 11.18
C GLU A 167 9.28 -18.42 10.84
N GLU A 168 8.77 -19.17 11.81
CA GLU A 168 8.29 -20.55 11.68
C GLU A 168 6.77 -20.65 11.40
N ILE A 169 6.06 -19.54 11.51
CA ILE A 169 4.62 -19.47 11.21
C ILE A 169 4.37 -19.87 9.74
N LYS A 170 3.33 -20.66 9.53
CA LYS A 170 2.93 -21.19 8.22
C LYS A 170 1.57 -20.66 7.76
N PRO A 171 1.32 -20.61 6.45
CA PRO A 171 -0.03 -20.37 5.96
C PRO A 171 -1.00 -21.42 6.52
N ASP A 172 -2.24 -21.04 6.71
CA ASP A 172 -3.33 -21.84 7.29
C ASP A 172 -3.17 -22.21 8.76
N GLN A 173 -2.06 -21.87 9.42
CA GLN A 173 -1.89 -22.05 10.87
C GLN A 173 -2.86 -21.17 11.64
N LEU A 174 -3.38 -21.68 12.76
CA LEU A 174 -4.30 -20.94 13.63
C LEU A 174 -3.51 -20.17 14.70
N VAL A 175 -3.79 -18.88 14.79
CA VAL A 175 -3.20 -17.97 15.78
C VAL A 175 -4.29 -17.30 16.61
N TRP A 176 -4.02 -17.00 17.85
CA TRP A 176 -4.91 -16.22 18.69
C TRP A 176 -4.99 -14.78 18.20
N ALA A 177 -6.20 -14.31 17.99
CA ALA A 177 -6.52 -12.95 17.54
C ALA A 177 -7.66 -12.37 18.36
N GLU A 178 -7.79 -11.05 18.35
CA GLU A 178 -8.87 -10.34 19.01
C GLU A 178 -9.50 -9.31 18.08
N ASP A 179 -10.83 -9.28 17.98
CA ASP A 179 -11.52 -8.17 17.32
C ASP A 179 -11.44 -6.92 18.23
N PRO A 180 -10.74 -5.87 17.82
CA PRO A 180 -10.56 -4.68 18.65
C PRO A 180 -11.86 -3.89 18.89
N ALA A 181 -12.90 -4.12 18.07
CA ALA A 181 -14.19 -3.45 18.20
C ALA A 181 -15.11 -4.13 19.24
N THR A 182 -15.09 -5.45 19.30
CA THR A 182 -15.96 -6.24 20.19
C THR A 182 -15.24 -6.80 21.41
N GLY A 183 -13.90 -6.96 21.31
CA GLY A 183 -13.08 -7.66 22.31
C GLY A 183 -13.20 -9.19 22.22
N GLU A 184 -13.85 -9.72 21.18
CA GLU A 184 -13.97 -11.15 20.93
C GLU A 184 -12.59 -11.73 20.61
N ARG A 185 -12.23 -12.83 21.27
CA ARG A 185 -11.00 -13.59 21.05
C ARG A 185 -11.31 -14.92 20.39
N ALA A 186 -10.59 -15.21 19.32
CA ALA A 186 -10.76 -16.45 18.60
C ALA A 186 -9.44 -16.89 17.94
N LEU A 187 -9.33 -18.16 17.66
CA LEU A 187 -8.31 -18.67 16.75
C LEU A 187 -8.69 -18.29 15.32
N LYS A 188 -7.78 -17.64 14.62
CA LYS A 188 -7.95 -17.17 13.25
C LYS A 188 -6.81 -17.67 12.38
N ARG A 189 -7.09 -17.88 11.11
CA ARG A 189 -6.16 -18.44 10.15
C ARG A 189 -5.13 -17.40 9.69
N VAL A 190 -3.88 -17.82 9.56
CA VAL A 190 -2.84 -17.09 8.85
C VAL A 190 -3.07 -17.22 7.35
N VAL A 191 -3.38 -16.11 6.69
CA VAL A 191 -3.67 -16.10 5.24
C VAL A 191 -2.45 -15.70 4.41
N CYS A 192 -1.51 -14.97 4.98
CA CYS A 192 -0.38 -14.38 4.26
C CYS A 192 0.87 -14.29 5.12
N LEU A 193 2.04 -14.57 4.53
CA LEU A 193 3.34 -14.36 5.16
C LEU A 193 4.10 -13.24 4.46
N PHE A 194 4.73 -12.37 5.25
CA PHE A 194 5.57 -11.28 4.76
C PHE A 194 6.99 -11.40 5.31
N ARG A 195 7.97 -11.21 4.44
CA ARG A 195 9.38 -11.14 4.77
C ARG A 195 9.95 -9.89 4.12
N ASN A 196 10.59 -9.04 4.92
CA ASN A 196 11.16 -7.78 4.48
C ASN A 196 12.54 -7.60 5.08
N GLU A 197 13.29 -6.63 4.58
CA GLU A 197 14.55 -6.17 5.16
C GLU A 197 14.38 -4.75 5.68
N LYS A 198 14.94 -4.46 6.86
CA LYS A 198 14.84 -3.15 7.52
C LYS A 198 16.15 -2.73 8.13
N TYR A 199 16.39 -1.42 8.12
CA TYR A 199 17.53 -0.75 8.72
C TYR A 199 17.22 -0.10 10.07
N GLU A 200 15.91 0.04 10.41
CA GLU A 200 15.46 0.71 11.62
C GLU A 200 14.58 -0.21 12.45
N LEU A 201 14.91 -0.33 13.73
CA LEU A 201 14.21 -1.16 14.69
C LEU A 201 13.86 -0.37 15.95
N VAL A 202 12.82 -0.84 16.64
CA VAL A 202 12.41 -0.39 17.97
C VAL A 202 12.47 -1.58 18.91
N HIS A 203 13.13 -1.43 20.03
CA HIS A 203 13.17 -2.39 21.13
C HIS A 203 12.24 -1.90 22.23
N LEU A 204 11.25 -2.70 22.57
CA LEU A 204 10.27 -2.42 23.61
C LEU A 204 10.47 -3.39 24.78
N GLN A 205 10.76 -2.87 25.96
CA GLN A 205 10.77 -3.66 27.19
C GLN A 205 9.36 -3.65 27.77
N ILE A 206 8.78 -4.84 27.97
CA ILE A 206 7.41 -5.03 28.47
C ILE A 206 7.40 -6.21 29.42
N LYS A 207 7.16 -6.00 30.72
CA LYS A 207 7.15 -7.06 31.74
C LYS A 207 8.44 -7.93 31.72
N GLY A 208 9.60 -7.32 31.52
CA GLY A 208 10.90 -8.01 31.51
C GLY A 208 11.23 -8.76 30.20
N GLU A 209 10.38 -8.67 29.17
CA GLU A 209 10.65 -9.21 27.83
C GLU A 209 10.95 -8.08 26.84
N THR A 210 11.93 -8.31 25.95
CA THR A 210 12.22 -7.38 24.86
C THR A 210 11.51 -7.83 23.58
N ILE A 211 10.62 -7.01 23.06
CA ILE A 211 9.99 -7.20 21.76
C ILE A 211 10.65 -6.25 20.78
N THR A 212 11.30 -6.80 19.73
CA THR A 212 11.94 -6.01 18.68
C THR A 212 11.09 -5.96 17.42
N THR A 213 10.77 -4.75 16.98
CA THR A 213 9.85 -4.50 15.87
C THR A 213 10.31 -3.36 14.98
N THR A 214 9.67 -3.19 13.83
CA THR A 214 9.88 -2.03 12.96
C THR A 214 9.18 -0.79 13.50
N VAL A 215 9.72 0.38 13.22
CA VAL A 215 9.30 1.70 13.76
C VAL A 215 7.81 2.00 13.64
N GLY A 216 7.15 1.49 12.61
CA GLY A 216 5.74 1.77 12.33
C GLY A 216 4.75 0.73 12.86
N HIS A 217 5.19 -0.37 13.50
CA HIS A 217 4.29 -1.47 13.90
C HIS A 217 3.26 -1.00 14.93
N PRO A 218 1.94 -1.25 14.71
CA PRO A 218 0.91 -0.75 15.61
C PRO A 218 0.69 -1.68 16.80
N PHE A 219 0.75 -1.11 18.00
CA PHE A 219 0.40 -1.73 19.29
C PHE A 219 -0.91 -1.17 19.80
N PHE A 220 -1.71 -1.99 20.45
CA PHE A 220 -2.95 -1.52 21.05
C PHE A 220 -2.69 -0.94 22.44
N VAL A 221 -2.83 0.39 22.56
CA VAL A 221 -2.70 1.13 23.82
C VAL A 221 -4.09 1.43 24.36
N GLN A 222 -4.36 1.05 25.59
CA GLN A 222 -5.64 1.33 26.24
C GLN A 222 -5.87 2.83 26.36
N GLY A 223 -7.06 3.28 25.95
CA GLY A 223 -7.42 4.70 25.93
C GLY A 223 -6.91 5.51 24.76
N LYS A 224 -5.92 4.99 24.01
CA LYS A 224 -5.36 5.67 22.80
C LYS A 224 -5.68 4.93 21.50
N GLY A 225 -5.96 3.61 21.56
CA GLY A 225 -6.14 2.76 20.39
C GLY A 225 -4.80 2.32 19.77
N TRP A 226 -4.72 2.26 18.45
CA TRP A 226 -3.52 1.81 17.72
C TRP A 226 -2.45 2.89 17.65
N VAL A 227 -1.30 2.63 18.27
CA VAL A 227 -0.14 3.52 18.33
C VAL A 227 1.06 2.83 17.68
N ALA A 228 1.78 3.52 16.80
CA ALA A 228 2.98 2.97 16.18
C ALA A 228 4.11 2.80 17.21
N ALA A 229 4.96 1.78 17.05
CA ALA A 229 6.04 1.49 17.99
C ALA A 229 6.94 2.70 18.31
N LYS A 230 7.25 3.51 17.31
CA LYS A 230 8.04 4.75 17.47
C LYS A 230 7.33 5.87 18.24
N ASP A 231 6.02 5.81 18.31
CA ASP A 231 5.16 6.84 18.93
C ASP A 231 4.65 6.38 20.32
N LEU A 232 5.08 5.20 20.78
CA LEU A 232 4.83 4.72 22.14
C LEU A 232 5.62 5.56 23.16
N HIS A 233 5.08 5.60 24.37
CA HIS A 233 5.74 6.26 25.50
C HIS A 233 5.88 5.29 26.67
N ILE A 234 6.88 5.50 27.52
CA ILE A 234 7.02 4.79 28.79
C ILE A 234 5.72 4.95 29.61
N ASN A 235 5.27 3.88 30.23
CA ASN A 235 3.99 3.74 30.93
C ASN A 235 2.74 3.70 30.01
N ASP A 236 2.87 3.62 28.70
CA ASP A 236 1.74 3.30 27.85
C ASP A 236 1.19 1.91 28.21
N LYS A 237 -0.11 1.85 28.41
CA LYS A 237 -0.81 0.68 28.90
C LYS A 237 -1.24 -0.21 27.74
N LEU A 238 -0.58 -1.35 27.57
CA LEU A 238 -0.81 -2.31 26.51
C LEU A 238 -1.81 -3.38 26.95
N LYS A 239 -2.57 -3.91 26.01
CA LYS A 239 -3.51 -5.00 26.22
C LYS A 239 -2.83 -6.35 26.03
N LEU A 240 -3.01 -7.26 26.97
CA LEU A 240 -2.49 -8.63 26.92
C LEU A 240 -3.58 -9.66 26.57
N GLN A 241 -3.16 -10.81 26.03
CA GLN A 241 -4.03 -11.93 25.71
C GLN A 241 -4.81 -12.46 26.92
N ASN A 242 -4.20 -12.51 28.09
CA ASN A 242 -4.83 -12.99 29.32
C ASN A 242 -5.85 -12.01 29.93
N GLY A 243 -6.00 -10.82 29.32
CA GLY A 243 -6.87 -9.75 29.82
C GLY A 243 -6.23 -8.84 30.85
N GLU A 244 -5.00 -9.13 31.27
CA GLU A 244 -4.22 -8.23 32.09
C GLU A 244 -3.67 -7.05 31.27
N ASP A 245 -3.14 -6.11 31.99
CA ASP A 245 -2.45 -4.95 31.42
C ASP A 245 -0.93 -5.10 31.58
N ALA A 246 -0.20 -4.60 30.61
CA ALA A 246 1.24 -4.40 30.71
C ALA A 246 1.58 -2.94 30.39
N PHE A 247 2.71 -2.50 30.91
CA PHE A 247 3.20 -1.15 30.64
C PHE A 247 4.47 -1.26 29.80
N VAL A 248 4.71 -0.24 29.00
CA VAL A 248 5.98 -0.07 28.31
C VAL A 248 6.99 0.43 29.33
N ASP A 249 8.00 -0.41 29.62
CA ASP A 249 9.01 -0.11 30.65
C ASP A 249 10.17 0.74 30.07
N GLU A 250 10.63 0.39 28.83
CA GLU A 250 11.72 1.06 28.14
C GLU A 250 11.51 1.01 26.63
N ILE A 251 12.03 2.01 25.91
CA ILE A 251 11.97 2.12 24.44
C ILE A 251 13.37 2.46 23.93
N GLY A 252 13.91 1.61 23.07
CA GLY A 252 15.15 1.83 22.35
C GLY A 252 14.92 1.94 20.85
N LEU A 253 15.59 2.90 20.19
CA LEU A 253 15.64 3.01 18.74
C LEU A 253 17.02 2.55 18.28
N GLU A 254 17.06 1.70 17.27
CA GLU A 254 18.30 1.20 16.68
C GLU A 254 18.30 1.46 15.17
N GLN A 255 19.38 2.09 14.71
CA GLN A 255 19.69 2.25 13.30
C GLN A 255 20.83 1.28 12.94
N LEU A 256 20.59 0.43 11.95
CA LEU A 256 21.52 -0.61 11.53
C LEU A 256 22.32 -0.17 10.29
N ASP A 257 23.57 -0.55 10.22
CA ASP A 257 24.43 -0.34 9.03
C ASP A 257 24.10 -1.32 7.89
N THR A 258 23.60 -2.51 8.24
CA THR A 258 23.15 -3.54 7.29
C THR A 258 21.72 -3.94 7.60
N PRO A 259 20.89 -4.21 6.57
CA PRO A 259 19.50 -4.57 6.80
C PRO A 259 19.40 -5.96 7.43
N VAL A 260 18.41 -6.10 8.31
CA VAL A 260 18.05 -7.38 8.91
C VAL A 260 16.71 -7.86 8.39
N GLN A 261 16.57 -9.18 8.30
CA GLN A 261 15.31 -9.79 7.89
C GLN A 261 14.28 -9.68 9.00
N VAL A 262 13.09 -9.23 8.63
CA VAL A 262 11.95 -9.05 9.53
C VAL A 262 10.71 -9.74 8.96
N PHE A 263 9.82 -10.16 9.84
CA PHE A 263 8.69 -11.05 9.53
C PHE A 263 7.37 -10.42 9.95
N ASN A 264 6.31 -10.73 9.20
CA ASN A 264 4.92 -10.47 9.56
C ASN A 264 4.02 -11.47 8.85
N PHE A 265 2.76 -11.52 9.23
CA PHE A 265 1.73 -12.33 8.56
C PHE A 265 0.38 -11.65 8.66
N GLU A 266 -0.54 -12.00 7.77
CA GLU A 266 -1.92 -11.52 7.80
C GLU A 266 -2.81 -12.57 8.46
N VAL A 267 -3.69 -12.09 9.35
CA VAL A 267 -4.69 -12.88 10.05
C VAL A 267 -6.07 -12.59 9.47
N GLU A 268 -6.84 -13.64 9.21
CA GLU A 268 -8.19 -13.58 8.69
C GLU A 268 -9.13 -12.77 9.61
N ASP A 269 -10.04 -12.01 9.05
CA ASP A 269 -11.09 -11.23 9.71
C ASP A 269 -10.62 -10.14 10.68
N PHE A 270 -9.92 -10.50 11.75
CA PHE A 270 -9.60 -9.59 12.86
C PHE A 270 -8.37 -8.72 12.57
N HIS A 271 -7.48 -9.19 11.70
CA HIS A 271 -6.22 -8.50 11.35
C HIS A 271 -5.36 -8.13 12.57
N THR A 272 -5.46 -8.91 13.64
CA THR A 272 -4.71 -8.75 14.90
C THR A 272 -4.13 -10.08 15.32
N TYR A 273 -3.13 -10.05 16.18
CA TYR A 273 -2.58 -11.23 16.83
C TYR A 273 -1.81 -10.83 18.08
N PHE A 274 -1.33 -11.83 18.86
CA PHE A 274 -0.62 -11.61 20.09
C PHE A 274 0.85 -12.00 19.94
N VAL A 275 1.75 -11.12 20.39
CA VAL A 275 3.21 -11.27 20.32
C VAL A 275 3.88 -11.27 21.69
N GLY A 276 5.05 -11.90 21.74
CA GLY A 276 5.84 -12.07 22.97
C GLY A 276 5.26 -13.14 23.89
N SER A 277 6.01 -13.55 24.87
CA SER A 277 5.56 -14.54 25.88
C SER A 277 4.38 -14.03 26.70
N ASN A 278 4.29 -12.73 26.89
CA ASN A 278 3.21 -12.05 27.61
C ASN A 278 1.94 -11.84 26.75
N GLY A 279 1.99 -12.05 25.44
CA GLY A 279 0.83 -11.93 24.55
C GLY A 279 0.34 -10.50 24.36
N VAL A 280 1.19 -9.60 23.90
CA VAL A 280 0.85 -8.21 23.61
C VAL A 280 0.03 -8.13 22.31
N LEU A 281 -1.10 -7.43 22.33
CA LEU A 281 -1.98 -7.26 21.18
C LEU A 281 -1.40 -6.29 20.15
N VAL A 282 -1.21 -6.76 18.93
CA VAL A 282 -0.70 -6.00 17.79
C VAL A 282 -1.62 -6.13 16.58
N HIS A 283 -1.45 -5.22 15.63
CA HIS A 283 -2.25 -5.20 14.40
C HIS A 283 -1.38 -5.45 13.17
N ASN A 284 -1.87 -6.28 12.30
CA ASN A 284 -1.29 -6.43 10.97
C ASN A 284 -2.06 -5.52 9.99
N LEU A 285 -1.59 -4.33 9.77
CA LEU A 285 -2.23 -3.37 8.89
C LEU A 285 -2.08 -3.74 7.41
N CYS A 286 -3.12 -4.33 6.84
CA CYS A 286 -3.43 -4.13 5.44
C CYS A 286 -4.09 -2.74 5.27
N ALA A 287 -3.72 -1.98 4.22
CA ALA A 287 -4.18 -0.60 3.98
C ALA A 287 -5.72 -0.44 3.96
N LYS A 288 -6.47 -1.54 3.86
CA LYS A 288 -7.94 -1.58 3.88
C LYS A 288 -8.51 -1.38 5.28
N ALA A 289 -7.92 -1.99 6.31
CA ALA A 289 -8.39 -1.91 7.70
C ALA A 289 -8.26 -0.48 8.27
N ARG A 290 -7.21 0.27 7.87
CA ARG A 290 -7.02 1.65 8.30
C ARG A 290 -8.19 2.57 7.89
N ARG A 291 -8.76 2.38 6.68
CA ARG A 291 -9.89 3.20 6.20
C ARG A 291 -11.22 2.83 6.87
N GLU A 292 -11.43 1.56 7.17
CA GLU A 292 -12.65 1.10 7.85
C GLU A 292 -12.61 1.42 9.35
N GLY A 293 -11.48 1.26 10.01
CA GLY A 293 -11.29 1.64 11.42
C GLY A 293 -11.48 3.14 11.63
N VAL A 294 -10.89 3.98 10.78
CA VAL A 294 -11.07 5.44 10.81
C VAL A 294 -12.53 5.81 10.52
N ARG A 295 -13.19 5.20 9.51
CA ARG A 295 -14.62 5.46 9.23
C ARG A 295 -15.54 5.06 10.38
N LYS A 296 -15.28 3.91 11.03
CA LYS A 296 -16.07 3.45 12.19
C LYS A 296 -15.85 4.36 13.41
N ALA A 297 -14.62 4.80 13.68
CA ALA A 297 -14.30 5.75 14.73
C ALA A 297 -15.01 7.10 14.52
N TRP A 298 -14.96 7.66 13.31
CA TRP A 298 -15.65 8.90 12.93
C TRP A 298 -17.19 8.76 13.00
N ALA A 299 -17.73 7.61 12.60
CA ALA A 299 -19.18 7.36 12.71
C ALA A 299 -19.63 7.29 14.19
N LYS A 300 -18.83 6.67 15.05
CA LYS A 300 -19.11 6.57 16.49
C LYS A 300 -19.03 7.93 17.19
N GLU A 301 -18.06 8.76 16.81
CA GLU A 301 -17.88 10.13 17.31
C GLU A 301 -19.02 11.06 16.88
N LYS A 302 -19.45 10.97 15.61
CA LYS A 302 -20.65 11.69 15.11
C LYS A 302 -21.91 11.31 15.88
N THR A 303 -22.12 10.02 16.16
CA THR A 303 -23.29 9.54 16.90
C THR A 303 -23.24 9.98 18.37
N ALA A 304 -22.05 10.03 18.98
CA ALA A 304 -21.87 10.51 20.34
C ALA A 304 -22.14 12.01 20.46
N VAL A 305 -21.70 12.82 19.47
CA VAL A 305 -21.95 14.26 19.41
C VAL A 305 -23.44 14.55 19.18
N GLN A 306 -24.12 13.79 18.31
CA GLN A 306 -25.57 13.95 18.08
C GLN A 306 -26.43 13.58 19.28
N ASN A 307 -25.99 12.56 20.06
CA ASN A 307 -26.71 12.15 21.29
C ASN A 307 -26.37 13.03 22.52
N GLY A 308 -25.28 13.80 22.48
CA GLY A 308 -24.85 14.71 23.55
C GLY A 308 -25.44 16.13 23.48
N THR A 309 -26.10 16.49 22.39
CA THR A 309 -26.71 17.82 22.19
C THR A 309 -28.20 17.83 22.49
N SER A 310 -28.76 16.73 23.07
CA SER A 310 -30.16 16.65 23.50
C SER A 310 -30.26 16.51 25.03
N LYS A 311 -29.74 17.51 25.75
CA LYS A 311 -30.07 17.78 27.16
C LYS A 311 -29.92 19.27 27.42
#